data_49bdfaa34f9f014ac475a65f3f073922
#
_entry.id   49bdfaa34f9f014ac475a65f3f073922
#
_cell.length_a   1.000
_cell.length_b   1.000
_cell.length_c   1.000
_cell.angle_alpha   90.00
_cell.angle_beta   90.00
_cell.angle_gamma   90.00
#
_symmetry.space_group_name_H-M   'P 1'
#
loop_
_entity.id
_entity.type
_entity.pdbx_description
1 polymer ?
#
loop_
_entity_poly.entity_id
_entity_poly.type
_entity_poly.pdbx_seq_one_letter_code
_entity_poly.pdbx_strand_id
1 'polypeptide(L)'
;VNYIGLCPFHNEKTPSFSVSPSKGLCKCFSCGKGGNVVHFIMEHEQLSYVEALRWLAAKYNIIIEEKELSEHEKQEKSERESMLIVTNYAEEFFVQQLLHTDEGKSVGLGYFRRRGLDDRTIEKFGLGYCPEAWDGFTKAALEKGYKKEFLVKTGLP
;
A
#
# COMPACT_ATOMS: atom_id res chain seq x y z
N VAL A 1 -30.51 -12.65 18.90
CA VAL A 1 -29.77 -12.84 20.16
C VAL A 1 -28.31 -12.59 19.90
N ASN A 2 -27.66 -11.73 20.69
CA ASN A 2 -26.22 -11.49 20.63
C ASN A 2 -25.53 -12.36 21.68
N TYR A 3 -24.33 -12.80 21.37
CA TYR A 3 -23.46 -13.52 22.32
C TYR A 3 -22.41 -12.55 22.87
N ILE A 4 -22.06 -12.72 24.16
CA ILE A 4 -21.02 -11.92 24.80
C ILE A 4 -20.02 -12.90 25.44
N GLY A 5 -18.73 -12.63 25.24
CA GLY A 5 -17.63 -13.45 25.77
C GLY A 5 -16.39 -12.63 26.05
N LEU A 6 -15.33 -13.32 26.48
CA LEU A 6 -14.01 -12.71 26.64
C LEU A 6 -13.40 -12.42 25.24
N CYS A 7 -12.68 -11.33 25.13
CA CYS A 7 -12.08 -10.92 23.86
C CYS A 7 -10.87 -11.80 23.53
N PRO A 8 -10.77 -12.34 22.30
CA PRO A 8 -9.61 -13.11 21.86
C PRO A 8 -8.38 -12.24 21.53
N PHE A 9 -8.53 -10.92 21.44
CA PHE A 9 -7.48 -10.00 21.01
C PHE A 9 -6.75 -9.28 22.15
N HIS A 10 -7.23 -9.39 23.40
CA HIS A 10 -6.58 -8.85 24.59
C HIS A 10 -7.04 -9.60 25.85
N ASN A 11 -6.22 -9.55 26.89
CA ASN A 11 -6.56 -10.15 28.16
C ASN A 11 -7.54 -9.28 28.95
N GLU A 12 -8.68 -9.87 29.35
CA GLU A 12 -9.69 -9.22 30.19
C GLU A 12 -10.34 -10.24 31.14
N LYS A 13 -10.85 -9.75 32.27
CA LYS A 13 -11.57 -10.59 33.24
C LYS A 13 -13.08 -10.49 33.08
N THR A 14 -13.56 -9.41 32.49
CA THR A 14 -14.99 -9.15 32.29
C THR A 14 -15.31 -9.24 30.81
N PRO A 15 -16.31 -10.04 30.40
CA PRO A 15 -16.67 -10.19 28.99
C PRO A 15 -17.06 -8.86 28.34
N SER A 16 -16.36 -8.49 27.27
CA SER A 16 -16.62 -7.27 26.50
C SER A 16 -16.72 -7.50 24.99
N PHE A 17 -16.51 -8.73 24.54
CA PHE A 17 -16.58 -9.11 23.13
C PHE A 17 -17.97 -9.57 22.76
N SER A 18 -18.67 -8.78 21.95
CA SER A 18 -20.03 -9.06 21.48
C SER A 18 -20.03 -9.60 20.05
N VAL A 19 -20.79 -10.66 19.82
CA VAL A 19 -21.02 -11.24 18.49
C VAL A 19 -22.50 -11.18 18.16
N SER A 20 -22.83 -10.63 17.00
CA SER A 20 -24.19 -10.54 16.47
C SER A 20 -24.32 -11.44 15.23
N PRO A 21 -24.81 -12.69 15.36
CA PRO A 21 -24.93 -13.61 14.21
C PRO A 21 -25.85 -13.06 13.14
N SER A 22 -26.95 -12.41 13.52
CA SER A 22 -27.92 -11.84 12.56
C SER A 22 -27.34 -10.71 11.70
N LYS A 23 -26.30 -10.03 12.19
CA LYS A 23 -25.61 -8.97 11.45
C LYS A 23 -24.28 -9.44 10.84
N GLY A 24 -23.80 -10.64 11.17
CA GLY A 24 -22.50 -11.15 10.77
C GLY A 24 -21.33 -10.31 11.28
N LEU A 25 -21.49 -9.66 12.45
CA LEU A 25 -20.52 -8.73 13.01
C LEU A 25 -20.12 -9.10 14.42
N CYS A 26 -18.90 -8.76 14.78
CA CYS A 26 -18.40 -8.82 16.15
C CYS A 26 -17.74 -7.48 16.53
N LYS A 27 -17.71 -7.16 17.83
CA LYS A 27 -17.01 -5.99 18.36
C LYS A 27 -16.65 -6.18 19.83
N CYS A 28 -15.43 -5.85 20.16
CA CYS A 28 -14.99 -5.68 21.54
C CYS A 28 -15.26 -4.22 21.99
N PHE A 29 -15.99 -4.03 23.07
CA PHE A 29 -16.27 -2.71 23.62
C PHE A 29 -15.15 -2.18 24.53
N SER A 30 -14.18 -3.02 24.87
CA SER A 30 -12.98 -2.65 25.64
C SER A 30 -11.84 -2.16 24.73
N CYS A 31 -11.35 -2.99 23.81
CA CYS A 31 -10.23 -2.64 22.94
C CYS A 31 -10.64 -2.04 21.57
N GLY A 32 -11.94 -1.99 21.26
CA GLY A 32 -12.47 -1.42 20.02
C GLY A 32 -12.35 -2.31 18.78
N LYS A 33 -11.57 -3.41 18.82
CA LYS A 33 -11.42 -4.35 17.70
C LYS A 33 -12.76 -5.01 17.36
N GLY A 34 -13.02 -5.18 16.07
CA GLY A 34 -14.23 -5.81 15.59
C GLY A 34 -14.39 -5.66 14.09
N GLY A 35 -15.43 -6.28 13.53
CA GLY A 35 -15.70 -6.26 12.11
C GLY A 35 -16.57 -7.44 11.67
N ASN A 36 -16.50 -7.79 10.39
CA ASN A 36 -17.16 -8.98 9.85
C ASN A 36 -16.32 -10.25 10.10
N VAL A 37 -16.83 -11.40 9.68
CA VAL A 37 -16.17 -12.70 9.85
C VAL A 37 -14.77 -12.74 9.23
N VAL A 38 -14.60 -12.16 8.02
CA VAL A 38 -13.30 -12.14 7.33
C VAL A 38 -12.30 -11.32 8.14
N HIS A 39 -12.72 -10.14 8.60
CA HIS A 39 -11.87 -9.27 9.41
C HIS A 39 -11.47 -9.91 10.74
N PHE A 40 -12.41 -10.62 11.37
CA PHE A 40 -12.12 -11.41 12.58
C PHE A 40 -11.02 -12.45 12.33
N ILE A 41 -11.11 -13.23 11.24
CA ILE A 41 -10.11 -14.23 10.89
C ILE A 41 -8.75 -13.60 10.55
N MET A 42 -8.73 -12.49 9.81
CA MET A 42 -7.49 -11.75 9.54
C MET A 42 -6.74 -11.39 10.82
N GLU A 43 -7.45 -10.84 11.79
CA GLU A 43 -6.88 -10.41 13.07
C GLU A 43 -6.52 -11.59 14.00
N HIS A 44 -7.34 -12.65 14.03
CA HIS A 44 -7.16 -13.79 14.92
C HIS A 44 -6.05 -14.73 14.45
N GLU A 45 -6.02 -15.04 13.17
CA GLU A 45 -5.04 -15.95 12.55
C GLU A 45 -3.84 -15.20 11.96
N GLN A 46 -3.83 -13.86 12.02
CA GLN A 46 -2.78 -13.01 11.45
C GLN A 46 -2.59 -13.24 9.94
N LEU A 47 -3.70 -13.35 9.22
CA LEU A 47 -3.74 -13.62 7.78
C LEU A 47 -4.04 -12.35 6.98
N SER A 48 -3.55 -12.30 5.74
CA SER A 48 -4.01 -11.32 4.75
C SER A 48 -5.47 -11.59 4.37
N TYR A 49 -6.11 -10.62 3.72
CA TYR A 49 -7.51 -10.75 3.29
C TYR A 49 -7.74 -11.99 2.40
N VAL A 50 -6.85 -12.23 1.45
CA VAL A 50 -6.97 -13.37 0.52
C VAL A 50 -6.75 -14.71 1.26
N GLU A 51 -5.79 -14.77 2.16
CA GLU A 51 -5.54 -15.96 2.97
C GLU A 51 -6.70 -16.25 3.92
N ALA A 52 -7.30 -15.22 4.53
CA ALA A 52 -8.47 -15.37 5.38
C ALA A 52 -9.69 -15.91 4.60
N LEU A 53 -9.89 -15.46 3.34
CA LEU A 53 -10.92 -16.01 2.46
C LEU A 53 -10.66 -17.48 2.11
N ARG A 54 -9.42 -17.85 1.79
CA ARG A 54 -9.03 -19.25 1.54
C ARG A 54 -9.23 -20.12 2.78
N TRP A 55 -8.83 -19.62 3.95
CA TRP A 55 -9.03 -20.31 5.22
C TRP A 55 -10.51 -20.57 5.50
N LEU A 56 -11.37 -19.58 5.32
CA LEU A 56 -12.82 -19.72 5.46
C LEU A 56 -13.40 -20.69 4.43
N ALA A 57 -12.99 -20.61 3.18
CA ALA A 57 -13.43 -21.50 2.13
C ALA A 57 -13.07 -22.97 2.44
N ALA A 58 -11.84 -23.22 2.86
CA ALA A 58 -11.40 -24.55 3.28
C ALA A 58 -12.22 -25.07 4.48
N LYS A 59 -12.48 -24.21 5.47
CA LYS A 59 -13.26 -24.57 6.66
C LYS A 59 -14.70 -24.93 6.35
N TYR A 60 -15.32 -24.27 5.38
CA TYR A 60 -16.70 -24.49 5.00
C TYR A 60 -16.88 -25.34 3.73
N ASN A 61 -15.80 -25.97 3.23
CA ASN A 61 -15.79 -26.74 2.00
C ASN A 61 -16.34 -26.00 0.78
N ILE A 62 -16.06 -24.70 0.72
CA ILE A 62 -16.41 -23.86 -0.43
C ILE A 62 -15.27 -23.97 -1.45
N ILE A 63 -15.59 -24.44 -2.64
CA ILE A 63 -14.63 -24.51 -3.75
C ILE A 63 -14.45 -23.10 -4.30
N ILE A 64 -13.25 -22.54 -4.14
CA ILE A 64 -12.87 -21.30 -4.81
C ILE A 64 -12.37 -21.68 -6.20
N GLU A 65 -13.12 -21.37 -7.24
CA GLU A 65 -12.61 -21.44 -8.59
C GLU A 65 -11.57 -20.33 -8.77
N GLU A 66 -10.31 -20.66 -8.54
CA GLU A 66 -9.20 -19.77 -8.89
C GLU A 66 -9.11 -19.77 -10.42
N LYS A 67 -9.54 -18.68 -11.04
CA LYS A 67 -9.31 -18.49 -12.47
C LYS A 67 -7.80 -18.43 -12.69
N GLU A 68 -7.23 -19.48 -13.29
CA GLU A 68 -5.84 -19.43 -13.71
C GLU A 68 -5.67 -18.25 -14.66
N LEU A 69 -4.87 -17.28 -14.25
CA LEU A 69 -4.52 -16.15 -15.09
C LEU A 69 -3.87 -16.71 -16.36
N SER A 70 -4.35 -16.29 -17.51
CA SER A 70 -3.69 -16.59 -18.78
C SER A 70 -2.26 -16.05 -18.75
N GLU A 71 -1.39 -16.62 -19.59
CA GLU A 71 0.00 -16.15 -19.69
C GLU A 71 0.06 -14.65 -20.03
N HIS A 72 -0.90 -14.14 -20.81
CA HIS A 72 -1.03 -12.74 -21.13
C HIS A 72 -1.36 -11.89 -19.86
N GLU A 73 -2.33 -12.30 -19.04
CA GLU A 73 -2.70 -11.61 -17.80
C GLU A 73 -1.55 -11.63 -16.77
N LYS A 74 -0.80 -12.73 -16.69
CA LYS A 74 0.40 -12.83 -15.86
C LYS A 74 1.49 -11.86 -16.32
N GLN A 75 1.69 -11.76 -17.62
CA GLN A 75 2.67 -10.85 -18.21
C GLN A 75 2.28 -9.39 -18.00
N GLU A 76 1.02 -9.01 -18.25
CA GLU A 76 0.51 -7.68 -17.98
C GLU A 76 0.68 -7.28 -16.51
N LYS A 77 0.36 -8.20 -15.57
CA LYS A 77 0.56 -7.98 -14.14
C LYS A 77 2.03 -7.74 -13.80
N SER A 78 2.93 -8.57 -14.33
CA SER A 78 4.38 -8.43 -14.12
C SER A 78 4.93 -7.12 -14.70
N GLU A 79 4.48 -6.71 -15.87
CA GLU A 79 4.83 -5.42 -16.47
C GLU A 79 4.35 -4.25 -15.64
N ARG A 80 3.10 -4.31 -15.17
CA ARG A 80 2.53 -3.27 -14.29
C ARG A 80 3.29 -3.15 -12.98
N GLU A 81 3.65 -4.25 -12.35
CA GLU A 81 4.48 -4.27 -11.14
C GLU A 81 5.86 -3.66 -11.40
N SER A 82 6.49 -3.99 -12.52
CA SER A 82 7.78 -3.42 -12.93
C SER A 82 7.70 -1.90 -13.16
N MET A 83 6.64 -1.42 -13.81
CA MET A 83 6.42 0.01 -14.00
C MET A 83 6.17 0.72 -12.65
N LEU A 84 5.43 0.11 -11.72
CA LEU A 84 5.22 0.67 -10.39
C LEU A 84 6.53 0.82 -9.61
N ILE A 85 7.40 -0.19 -9.67
CA ILE A 85 8.73 -0.14 -9.03
C ILE A 85 9.56 1.02 -9.60
N VAL A 86 9.56 1.21 -10.92
CA VAL A 86 10.25 2.33 -11.57
C VAL A 86 9.66 3.68 -11.15
N THR A 87 8.33 3.78 -11.07
CA THR A 87 7.64 5.02 -10.67
C THR A 87 7.95 5.39 -9.22
N ASN A 88 7.96 4.41 -8.31
CA ASN A 88 8.34 4.64 -6.91
C ASN A 88 9.80 5.13 -6.80
N TYR A 89 10.70 4.52 -7.56
CA TYR A 89 12.07 4.99 -7.61
C TYR A 89 12.20 6.42 -8.16
N ALA A 90 11.39 6.78 -9.16
CA ALA A 90 11.35 8.14 -9.69
C ALA A 90 10.88 9.15 -8.63
N GLU A 91 9.85 8.81 -7.88
CA GLU A 91 9.38 9.64 -6.76
C GLU A 91 10.52 9.86 -5.75
N GLU A 92 11.17 8.78 -5.28
CA GLU A 92 12.30 8.89 -4.36
C GLU A 92 13.43 9.75 -4.93
N PHE A 93 13.78 9.56 -6.21
CA PHE A 93 14.84 10.32 -6.86
C PHE A 93 14.52 11.82 -6.89
N PHE A 94 13.33 12.21 -7.36
CA PHE A 94 12.95 13.63 -7.47
C PHE A 94 12.73 14.29 -6.11
N VAL A 95 12.25 13.56 -5.10
CA VAL A 95 12.19 14.04 -3.72
C VAL A 95 13.60 14.28 -3.17
N GLN A 96 14.54 13.38 -3.42
CA GLN A 96 15.95 13.57 -3.03
C GLN A 96 16.57 14.79 -3.74
N GLN A 97 16.29 14.99 -5.02
CA GLN A 97 16.73 16.20 -5.74
C GLN A 97 16.18 17.46 -5.08
N LEU A 98 14.91 17.48 -4.70
CA LEU A 98 14.28 18.63 -4.06
C LEU A 98 14.90 18.95 -2.70
N LEU A 99 15.11 17.95 -1.86
CA LEU A 99 15.45 18.16 -0.46
C LEU A 99 16.95 18.22 -0.19
N HIS A 100 17.79 17.63 -1.05
CA HIS A 100 19.21 17.45 -0.74
C HIS A 100 20.15 18.15 -1.72
N THR A 101 19.68 18.66 -2.87
CA THR A 101 20.52 19.46 -3.78
C THR A 101 20.36 20.96 -3.52
N ASP A 102 21.38 21.75 -3.82
CA ASP A 102 21.33 23.20 -3.67
C ASP A 102 20.33 23.81 -4.66
N GLU A 103 20.28 23.28 -5.88
CA GLU A 103 19.32 23.70 -6.90
C GLU A 103 17.88 23.36 -6.50
N GLY A 104 17.62 22.14 -6.01
CA GLY A 104 16.32 21.72 -5.51
C GLY A 104 15.82 22.61 -4.36
N LYS A 105 16.72 22.96 -3.43
CA LYS A 105 16.39 23.83 -2.29
C LYS A 105 16.11 25.27 -2.73
N SER A 106 16.95 25.83 -3.58
CA SER A 106 16.85 27.24 -4.00
C SER A 106 15.70 27.48 -4.99
N VAL A 107 15.57 26.61 -5.99
CA VAL A 107 14.55 26.73 -7.04
C VAL A 107 13.27 26.00 -6.66
N GLY A 108 13.34 24.69 -6.39
CA GLY A 108 12.19 23.83 -6.15
C GLY A 108 11.43 24.17 -4.86
N LEU A 109 12.09 24.14 -3.70
CA LEU A 109 11.43 24.50 -2.43
C LEU A 109 11.01 25.98 -2.42
N GLY A 110 11.83 26.86 -2.99
CA GLY A 110 11.49 28.27 -3.15
C GLY A 110 10.20 28.48 -3.95
N TYR A 111 9.99 27.70 -5.01
CA TYR A 111 8.77 27.72 -5.81
C TYR A 111 7.55 27.23 -5.03
N PHE A 112 7.64 26.07 -4.37
CA PHE A 112 6.52 25.51 -3.61
C PHE A 112 6.10 26.41 -2.44
N ARG A 113 7.07 26.97 -1.70
CA ARG A 113 6.80 27.89 -0.59
C ARG A 113 6.14 29.20 -1.05
N ARG A 114 6.55 29.75 -2.21
CA ARG A 114 5.86 30.92 -2.80
C ARG A 114 4.42 30.62 -3.18
N ARG A 115 4.10 29.36 -3.49
CA ARG A 115 2.73 28.89 -3.74
C ARG A 115 1.94 28.59 -2.47
N GLY A 116 2.51 28.80 -1.30
CA GLY A 116 1.84 28.57 -0.01
C GLY A 116 1.84 27.14 0.46
N LEU A 117 2.66 26.25 -0.15
CA LEU A 117 2.82 24.88 0.32
C LEU A 117 3.81 24.85 1.48
N ASP A 118 3.40 24.29 2.59
CA ASP A 118 4.27 24.06 3.74
C ASP A 118 5.09 22.75 3.59
N ASP A 119 6.13 22.62 4.40
CA ASP A 119 7.04 21.48 4.33
C ASP A 119 6.31 20.15 4.60
N ARG A 120 5.28 20.15 5.46
CA ARG A 120 4.44 18.98 5.72
C ARG A 120 3.67 18.52 4.47
N THR A 121 3.14 19.48 3.72
CA THR A 121 2.42 19.20 2.48
C THR A 121 3.36 18.68 1.41
N ILE A 122 4.56 19.28 1.28
CA ILE A 122 5.59 18.86 0.34
C ILE A 122 5.98 17.40 0.61
N GLU A 123 6.26 17.05 1.85
CA GLU A 123 6.61 15.69 2.27
C GLU A 123 5.46 14.71 2.07
N LYS A 124 4.25 15.06 2.54
CA LYS A 124 3.08 14.19 2.48
C LYS A 124 2.69 13.80 1.05
N PHE A 125 2.87 14.71 0.09
CA PHE A 125 2.51 14.48 -1.31
C PHE A 125 3.71 14.05 -2.18
N GLY A 126 4.88 13.79 -1.58
CA GLY A 126 6.06 13.34 -2.30
C GLY A 126 6.48 14.30 -3.42
N LEU A 127 6.37 15.62 -3.17
CA LEU A 127 6.72 16.60 -4.20
C LEU A 127 8.21 16.57 -4.47
N GLY A 128 8.58 16.50 -5.74
CA GLY A 128 9.95 16.37 -6.19
C GLY A 128 10.42 17.54 -7.07
N TYR A 129 11.68 17.55 -7.38
CA TYR A 129 12.32 18.51 -8.30
C TYR A 129 13.04 17.74 -9.41
N CYS A 130 12.75 18.08 -10.65
CA CYS A 130 13.47 17.56 -11.81
C CYS A 130 14.60 18.55 -12.18
N PRO A 131 15.89 18.15 -12.08
CA PRO A 131 17.02 18.98 -12.48
C PRO A 131 16.99 19.28 -13.98
N GLU A 132 17.72 20.35 -14.41
CA GLU A 132 17.85 20.70 -15.84
C GLU A 132 18.50 19.60 -16.69
N ALA A 133 19.32 18.74 -16.06
CA ALA A 133 19.93 17.60 -16.75
C ALA A 133 18.86 16.57 -17.14
N TRP A 134 18.32 16.72 -18.34
CA TRP A 134 17.21 15.94 -18.89
C TRP A 134 17.39 14.41 -18.84
N ASP A 135 18.65 13.91 -18.85
CA ASP A 135 18.97 12.49 -18.77
C ASP A 135 19.43 12.03 -17.38
N GLY A 136 19.44 12.92 -16.40
CA GLY A 136 19.95 12.64 -15.05
C GLY A 136 19.21 11.48 -14.35
N PHE A 137 17.90 11.48 -14.41
CA PHE A 137 17.09 10.38 -13.87
C PHE A 137 17.32 9.07 -14.63
N THR A 138 17.32 9.11 -15.95
CA THR A 138 17.51 7.95 -16.80
C THR A 138 18.85 7.26 -16.53
N LYS A 139 19.93 8.02 -16.42
CA LYS A 139 21.27 7.50 -16.08
C LYS A 139 21.26 6.85 -14.71
N ALA A 140 20.75 7.54 -13.69
CA ALA A 140 20.68 7.00 -12.32
C ALA A 140 19.83 5.71 -12.23
N ALA A 141 18.73 5.64 -12.97
CA ALA A 141 17.88 4.46 -13.02
C ALA A 141 18.59 3.27 -13.71
N LEU A 142 19.28 3.50 -14.83
CA LEU A 142 20.03 2.47 -15.53
C LEU A 142 21.22 1.95 -14.71
N GLU A 143 21.94 2.82 -14.00
CA GLU A 143 23.01 2.45 -13.08
C GLU A 143 22.54 1.57 -11.92
N LYS A 144 21.30 1.79 -11.45
CA LYS A 144 20.64 0.93 -10.44
C LYS A 144 20.08 -0.38 -11.03
N GLY A 145 20.16 -0.58 -12.34
CA GLY A 145 19.74 -1.81 -13.00
C GLY A 145 18.28 -1.84 -13.47
N TYR A 146 17.58 -0.71 -13.45
CA TYR A 146 16.24 -0.63 -14.01
C TYR A 146 16.28 -0.74 -15.54
N LYS A 147 15.33 -1.47 -16.12
CA LYS A 147 15.29 -1.69 -17.57
C LYS A 147 14.73 -0.47 -18.29
N LYS A 148 15.43 -0.06 -19.36
CA LYS A 148 15.04 1.09 -20.19
C LYS A 148 13.61 0.98 -20.73
N GLU A 149 13.15 -0.24 -21.06
CA GLU A 149 11.78 -0.46 -21.56
C GLU A 149 10.69 0.02 -20.62
N PHE A 150 10.87 -0.17 -19.31
CA PHE A 150 9.90 0.29 -18.30
C PHE A 150 10.00 1.80 -18.06
N LEU A 151 11.19 2.38 -18.15
CA LEU A 151 11.36 3.85 -18.13
C LEU A 151 10.58 4.50 -19.28
N VAL A 152 10.70 3.97 -20.50
CA VAL A 152 9.98 4.48 -21.66
C VAL A 152 8.46 4.26 -21.51
N LYS A 153 8.02 3.09 -21.06
CA LYS A 153 6.59 2.79 -20.84
C LYS A 153 5.93 3.68 -19.79
N THR A 154 6.68 4.11 -18.77
CA THR A 154 6.17 5.04 -17.74
C THR A 154 6.18 6.50 -18.19
N GLY A 155 6.83 6.83 -19.30
CA GLY A 155 6.97 8.20 -19.78
C GLY A 155 7.92 9.06 -18.94
N LEU A 156 8.88 8.44 -18.26
CA LEU A 156 9.89 9.06 -17.38
C LEU A 156 11.31 9.02 -17.99
N PRO A 157 11.55 9.22 -19.26
CA PRO A 157 12.90 9.26 -19.82
C PRO A 157 13.61 10.57 -19.54
#